data_69a33494be05b2842c1c90ae5fe910f4
#
_entry.id   69a33494be05b2842c1c90ae5fe910f4
#
_cell.length_a   1.000
_cell.length_b   1.000
_cell.length_c   1.000
_cell.angle_alpha   90.00
_cell.angle_beta   90.00
_cell.angle_gamma   90.00
#
_symmetry.space_group_name_H-M   'P 1'
#
loop_
_entity.id
_entity.type
_entity.pdbx_description
1 polymer ?
#
loop_
_entity_poly.entity_id
_entity_poly.type
_entity_poly.pdbx_seq_one_letter_code
_entity_poly.pdbx_strand_id
1 'polypeptide(L)'
;LPDLYSFTPTPDENWYANLLGNDVSIVKILPNIFTDVHGIDITSVGINTISPTPAFKHSNRRVLLDILLTPYGKTVSLSASQALIFLAGKITSHVCCEACFCIHEAAQKAGLSVTLNDIGKTFQYAQRSFTKFFDDPVPSLRRNDLLPSALLEFMQHFSDTWFSGLHDFTTSMPICVSDEEALSLDVYSYALNTIAIAVKTKEELEQDTKNAATKGGILERGVEYFYEVIESELGNQAFSAACDHQISSGYWETLRSQVCSLSREAYERSLNLTSH
;
A
#
# COMPACT_ATOMS: atom_id res chain seq x y z
N LEU A 1 -15.20 -32.54 -4.64
CA LEU A 1 -15.61 -31.49 -3.68
C LEU A 1 -15.64 -30.15 -4.41
N PRO A 2 -16.65 -29.30 -4.16
CA PRO A 2 -16.68 -27.98 -4.75
C PRO A 2 -15.57 -27.09 -4.19
N ASP A 3 -15.01 -26.22 -5.03
CA ASP A 3 -14.07 -25.18 -4.58
C ASP A 3 -14.80 -23.86 -4.49
N LEU A 4 -14.50 -23.09 -3.46
CA LEU A 4 -14.94 -21.72 -3.30
C LEU A 4 -13.73 -20.78 -3.47
N TYR A 5 -13.81 -19.89 -4.43
CA TYR A 5 -12.86 -18.81 -4.66
C TYR A 5 -13.49 -17.50 -4.18
N SER A 6 -12.96 -16.92 -3.11
CA SER A 6 -13.45 -15.66 -2.56
C SER A 6 -12.47 -14.52 -2.86
N PHE A 7 -12.94 -13.48 -3.54
CA PHE A 7 -12.20 -12.26 -3.87
C PHE A 7 -12.52 -11.10 -2.91
N THR A 8 -13.25 -11.36 -1.84
CA THR A 8 -13.57 -10.33 -0.85
C THR A 8 -12.56 -10.37 0.29
N PRO A 9 -12.15 -9.22 0.84
CA PRO A 9 -11.25 -9.20 2.00
C PRO A 9 -11.89 -9.82 3.24
N THR A 10 -13.20 -9.75 3.36
CA THR A 10 -13.99 -10.28 4.48
C THR A 10 -15.22 -11.03 3.96
N PRO A 11 -15.73 -12.07 4.64
CA PRO A 11 -15.14 -12.76 5.80
C PRO A 11 -13.91 -13.62 5.46
N ASP A 12 -13.23 -14.16 6.49
CA ASP A 12 -12.06 -15.02 6.30
C ASP A 12 -12.44 -16.45 5.87
N GLU A 13 -11.44 -17.27 5.51
CA GLU A 13 -11.66 -18.66 5.09
C GLU A 13 -12.23 -19.55 6.20
N ASN A 14 -12.00 -19.22 7.46
CA ASN A 14 -12.54 -19.98 8.60
C ASN A 14 -14.04 -19.76 8.73
N TRP A 15 -14.52 -18.55 8.47
CA TRP A 15 -15.96 -18.27 8.43
C TRP A 15 -16.66 -19.11 7.37
N TYR A 16 -16.09 -19.17 6.17
CA TYR A 16 -16.63 -20.01 5.10
C TYR A 16 -16.58 -21.50 5.46
N ALA A 17 -15.47 -21.96 6.07
CA ALA A 17 -15.33 -23.35 6.50
C ALA A 17 -16.36 -23.73 7.58
N ASN A 18 -16.65 -22.82 8.50
CA ASN A 18 -17.68 -23.01 9.54
C ASN A 18 -19.09 -23.09 8.92
N LEU A 19 -19.36 -22.29 7.88
CA LEU A 19 -20.67 -22.25 7.23
C LEU A 19 -20.89 -23.45 6.29
N LEU A 20 -19.87 -23.84 5.54
CA LEU A 20 -19.97 -24.81 4.44
C LEU A 20 -19.46 -26.20 4.81
N GLY A 21 -18.80 -26.33 5.96
CA GLY A 21 -18.14 -27.54 6.43
C GLY A 21 -16.67 -27.63 6.02
N ASN A 22 -15.90 -28.40 6.78
CA ASN A 22 -14.44 -28.52 6.62
C ASN A 22 -14.01 -29.27 5.36
N ASP A 23 -14.94 -29.92 4.67
CA ASP A 23 -14.67 -30.66 3.44
C ASP A 23 -14.69 -29.77 2.18
N VAL A 24 -15.09 -28.49 2.32
CA VAL A 24 -15.07 -27.53 1.22
C VAL A 24 -13.67 -26.98 1.05
N SER A 25 -13.18 -27.02 -0.17
CA SER A 25 -11.91 -26.43 -0.55
C SER A 25 -12.11 -24.93 -0.78
N ILE A 26 -11.55 -24.09 0.11
CA ILE A 26 -11.74 -22.65 0.07
C ILE A 26 -10.39 -21.97 -0.11
N VAL A 27 -10.36 -20.96 -0.96
CA VAL A 27 -9.23 -20.06 -1.09
C VAL A 27 -9.71 -18.62 -1.17
N LYS A 28 -9.19 -17.78 -0.30
CA LYS A 28 -9.33 -16.33 -0.40
C LYS A 28 -8.22 -15.79 -1.29
N ILE A 29 -8.58 -14.83 -2.12
CA ILE A 29 -7.68 -14.21 -3.08
C ILE A 29 -7.80 -12.70 -2.91
N LEU A 30 -6.71 -12.05 -2.58
CA LEU A 30 -6.61 -10.58 -2.58
C LEU A 30 -5.67 -10.18 -3.72
N PRO A 31 -6.22 -9.83 -4.89
CA PRO A 31 -5.43 -9.41 -6.04
C PRO A 31 -4.83 -8.02 -5.79
N ASN A 32 -3.93 -7.61 -6.68
CA ASN A 32 -3.47 -6.24 -6.73
C ASN A 32 -4.63 -5.25 -6.87
N ILE A 33 -4.53 -4.11 -6.19
CA ILE A 33 -5.49 -3.00 -6.34
C ILE A 33 -5.24 -2.31 -7.69
N PHE A 34 -3.98 -2.08 -8.05
CA PHE A 34 -3.62 -1.47 -9.33
C PHE A 34 -3.26 -2.57 -10.34
N THR A 35 -4.20 -2.85 -11.25
CA THR A 35 -4.01 -3.83 -12.33
C THR A 35 -3.69 -3.20 -13.68
N ASP A 36 -3.88 -1.88 -13.80
CA ASP A 36 -3.60 -1.12 -15.01
C ASP A 36 -2.67 0.05 -14.69
N VAL A 37 -1.38 -0.18 -14.89
CA VAL A 37 -0.34 0.83 -14.72
C VAL A 37 0.42 0.92 -16.03
N HIS A 38 0.03 1.88 -16.87
CA HIS A 38 0.59 2.06 -18.21
C HIS A 38 2.12 2.08 -18.23
N GLY A 39 2.70 1.22 -19.07
CA GLY A 39 4.14 1.17 -19.30
C GLY A 39 4.92 0.35 -18.26
N ILE A 40 4.24 -0.32 -17.33
CA ILE A 40 4.87 -1.17 -16.32
C ILE A 40 4.42 -2.62 -16.51
N ASP A 41 5.38 -3.52 -16.50
CA ASP A 41 5.11 -4.94 -16.44
C ASP A 41 4.65 -5.32 -15.02
N ILE A 42 3.34 -5.34 -14.83
CA ILE A 42 2.72 -5.66 -13.54
C ILE A 42 3.07 -7.07 -13.05
N THR A 43 3.46 -7.96 -13.96
CA THR A 43 3.86 -9.33 -13.60
C THR A 43 5.13 -9.35 -12.76
N SER A 44 5.96 -8.33 -12.89
CA SER A 44 7.23 -8.20 -12.16
C SER A 44 7.09 -7.56 -10.78
N VAL A 45 6.07 -6.70 -10.58
CA VAL A 45 5.92 -5.87 -9.37
C VAL A 45 4.64 -6.15 -8.58
N GLY A 46 3.66 -6.80 -9.21
CA GLY A 46 2.39 -7.09 -8.57
C GLY A 46 2.48 -8.24 -7.56
N ILE A 47 1.70 -8.16 -6.47
CA ILE A 47 1.51 -9.27 -5.54
C ILE A 47 0.03 -9.57 -5.36
N ASN A 48 -0.31 -10.83 -5.62
CA ASN A 48 -1.56 -11.44 -5.23
C ASN A 48 -1.33 -12.24 -3.96
N THR A 49 -2.17 -12.09 -2.95
CA THR A 49 -2.12 -12.95 -1.78
C THR A 49 -3.27 -13.94 -1.80
N ILE A 50 -2.99 -15.16 -1.37
CA ILE A 50 -3.98 -16.20 -1.21
C ILE A 50 -3.93 -16.77 0.21
N SER A 51 -5.10 -17.05 0.77
CA SER A 51 -5.25 -17.74 2.06
C SER A 51 -6.08 -19.01 1.85
N PRO A 52 -5.41 -20.17 1.61
CA PRO A 52 -6.07 -21.41 1.32
C PRO A 52 -6.38 -22.20 2.59
N THR A 53 -7.55 -22.86 2.65
CA THR A 53 -7.80 -23.90 3.65
C THR A 53 -6.89 -25.12 3.43
N PRO A 54 -6.70 -25.97 4.45
CA PRO A 54 -5.93 -27.23 4.30
C PRO A 54 -6.43 -28.10 3.15
N ALA A 55 -7.74 -28.20 2.94
CA ALA A 55 -8.33 -28.96 1.84
C ALA A 55 -7.89 -28.44 0.46
N PHE A 56 -7.74 -27.13 0.28
CA PHE A 56 -7.24 -26.54 -0.96
C PHE A 56 -5.75 -26.75 -1.16
N LYS A 57 -4.95 -26.68 -0.10
CA LYS A 57 -3.47 -26.83 -0.17
C LYS A 57 -3.03 -28.13 -0.81
N HIS A 58 -3.80 -29.19 -0.68
CA HIS A 58 -3.53 -30.52 -1.22
C HIS A 58 -4.16 -30.79 -2.60
N SER A 59 -4.78 -29.78 -3.18
CA SER A 59 -5.48 -29.88 -4.47
C SER A 59 -4.54 -29.57 -5.64
N ASN A 60 -4.65 -30.33 -6.74
CA ASN A 60 -3.98 -30.03 -8.01
C ASN A 60 -4.46 -28.68 -8.63
N ARG A 61 -5.52 -28.10 -8.10
CA ARG A 61 -6.12 -26.84 -8.54
C ARG A 61 -5.29 -25.63 -8.13
N ARG A 62 -4.36 -25.79 -7.18
CA ARG A 62 -3.39 -24.75 -6.85
C ARG A 62 -2.61 -24.29 -8.08
N VAL A 63 -2.18 -25.22 -8.92
CA VAL A 63 -1.43 -24.93 -10.16
C VAL A 63 -2.28 -24.08 -11.12
N LEU A 64 -3.56 -24.40 -11.24
CA LEU A 64 -4.48 -23.60 -12.09
C LEU A 64 -4.66 -22.18 -11.55
N LEU A 65 -4.78 -22.03 -10.23
CA LEU A 65 -4.90 -20.70 -9.62
C LEU A 65 -3.62 -19.89 -9.84
N ASP A 66 -2.45 -20.48 -9.66
CA ASP A 66 -1.17 -19.80 -9.89
C ASP A 66 -1.05 -19.35 -11.36
N ILE A 67 -1.47 -20.17 -12.33
CA ILE A 67 -1.51 -19.81 -13.75
C ILE A 67 -2.47 -18.62 -14.00
N LEU A 68 -3.66 -18.63 -13.38
CA LEU A 68 -4.64 -17.58 -13.53
C LEU A 68 -4.19 -16.25 -12.91
N LEU A 69 -3.43 -16.29 -11.81
CA LEU A 69 -2.96 -15.11 -11.11
C LEU A 69 -1.61 -14.56 -11.65
N THR A 70 -0.85 -15.36 -12.39
CA THR A 70 0.44 -14.96 -12.98
C THR A 70 0.39 -13.64 -13.76
N PRO A 71 -0.64 -13.36 -14.58
CA PRO A 71 -0.73 -12.07 -15.29
C PRO A 71 -0.87 -10.85 -14.37
N TYR A 72 -1.22 -11.04 -13.10
CA TYR A 72 -1.43 -9.97 -12.11
C TYR A 72 -0.28 -9.88 -11.10
N GLY A 73 0.78 -10.65 -11.29
CA GLY A 73 1.97 -10.65 -10.45
C GLY A 73 2.21 -11.95 -9.69
N LYS A 74 3.17 -11.90 -8.78
CA LYS A 74 3.57 -13.05 -7.95
C LYS A 74 2.45 -13.41 -6.97
N THR A 75 2.20 -14.71 -6.80
CA THR A 75 1.24 -15.22 -5.81
C THR A 75 1.95 -15.65 -4.53
N VAL A 76 1.55 -15.07 -3.40
CA VAL A 76 2.06 -15.39 -2.06
C VAL A 76 0.95 -16.01 -1.21
N SER A 77 1.27 -17.15 -0.56
CA SER A 77 0.34 -17.83 0.34
C SER A 77 0.52 -17.32 1.76
N LEU A 78 -0.53 -16.79 2.35
CA LEU A 78 -0.57 -16.25 3.71
C LEU A 78 -1.59 -17.01 4.55
N SER A 79 -1.40 -17.01 5.88
CA SER A 79 -2.49 -17.35 6.81
C SER A 79 -3.55 -16.23 6.82
N ALA A 80 -4.75 -16.52 7.32
CA ALA A 80 -5.81 -15.50 7.44
C ALA A 80 -5.33 -14.23 8.16
N SER A 81 -4.64 -14.42 9.28
CA SER A 81 -4.12 -13.31 10.08
C SER A 81 -3.01 -12.52 9.40
N GLN A 82 -2.09 -13.19 8.70
CA GLN A 82 -1.08 -12.52 7.88
C GLN A 82 -1.72 -11.74 6.71
N ALA A 83 -2.77 -12.29 6.11
CA ALA A 83 -3.50 -11.62 5.04
C ALA A 83 -4.15 -10.30 5.51
N LEU A 84 -4.66 -10.24 6.75
CA LEU A 84 -5.21 -9.00 7.32
C LEU A 84 -4.13 -7.95 7.60
N ILE A 85 -2.96 -8.37 8.10
CA ILE A 85 -1.81 -7.48 8.29
C ILE A 85 -1.36 -6.93 6.93
N PHE A 86 -1.20 -7.79 5.93
CA PHE A 86 -0.83 -7.38 4.58
C PHE A 86 -1.87 -6.46 3.94
N LEU A 87 -3.16 -6.71 4.17
CA LEU A 87 -4.23 -5.83 3.71
C LEU A 87 -4.12 -4.44 4.35
N ALA A 88 -3.87 -4.35 5.65
CA ALA A 88 -3.64 -3.07 6.32
C ALA A 88 -2.44 -2.32 5.72
N GLY A 89 -1.35 -3.02 5.43
CA GLY A 89 -0.19 -2.48 4.72
C GLY A 89 -0.53 -1.95 3.32
N LYS A 90 -1.33 -2.69 2.56
CA LYS A 90 -1.84 -2.22 1.25
C LYS A 90 -2.66 -0.94 1.37
N ILE A 91 -3.53 -0.84 2.37
CA ILE A 91 -4.34 0.35 2.60
C ILE A 91 -3.45 1.54 2.96
N THR A 92 -2.54 1.37 3.89
CA THR A 92 -1.59 2.43 4.29
C THR A 92 -0.75 2.91 3.11
N SER A 93 -0.29 1.99 2.28
CA SER A 93 0.44 2.33 1.05
C SER A 93 -0.44 3.05 0.03
N HIS A 94 -1.72 2.68 -0.10
CA HIS A 94 -2.66 3.36 -0.99
C HIS A 94 -2.93 4.81 -0.53
N VAL A 95 -3.07 5.04 0.78
CA VAL A 95 -3.26 6.38 1.36
C VAL A 95 -2.08 7.32 1.09
N CYS A 96 -0.91 6.80 0.71
CA CYS A 96 0.17 7.65 0.17
C CYS A 96 -0.23 8.48 -1.04
N CYS A 97 -1.26 8.08 -1.80
CA CYS A 97 -1.79 8.88 -2.90
C CYS A 97 -2.33 10.22 -2.37
N GLU A 98 -3.12 10.18 -1.29
CA GLU A 98 -3.66 11.37 -0.63
C GLU A 98 -2.54 12.26 -0.08
N ALA A 99 -1.51 11.64 0.50
CA ALA A 99 -0.34 12.37 0.98
C ALA A 99 0.42 13.06 -0.16
N CYS A 100 0.56 12.43 -1.32
CA CYS A 100 1.18 13.04 -2.50
C CYS A 100 0.32 14.17 -3.08
N PHE A 101 -1.01 14.07 -3.04
CA PHE A 101 -1.91 15.17 -3.40
C PHE A 101 -1.70 16.37 -2.48
N CYS A 102 -1.65 16.14 -1.17
CA CYS A 102 -1.40 17.17 -0.17
C CYS A 102 -0.05 17.88 -0.40
N ILE A 103 1.04 17.12 -0.63
CA ILE A 103 2.38 17.67 -0.91
C ILE A 103 2.38 18.46 -2.23
N HIS A 104 1.73 17.96 -3.27
CA HIS A 104 1.59 18.66 -4.54
C HIS A 104 0.88 20.00 -4.39
N GLU A 105 -0.25 20.03 -3.69
CA GLU A 105 -0.99 21.26 -3.43
C GLU A 105 -0.17 22.27 -2.60
N ALA A 106 0.58 21.78 -1.60
CA ALA A 106 1.48 22.62 -0.81
C ALA A 106 2.58 23.24 -1.67
N ALA A 107 3.19 22.48 -2.56
CA ALA A 107 4.21 22.97 -3.49
C ALA A 107 3.63 24.01 -4.46
N GLN A 108 2.43 23.81 -4.98
CA GLN A 108 1.76 24.78 -5.84
C GLN A 108 1.42 26.08 -5.07
N LYS A 109 0.94 25.98 -3.83
CA LYS A 109 0.70 27.16 -2.96
C LYS A 109 1.98 27.95 -2.67
N ALA A 110 3.13 27.27 -2.62
CA ALA A 110 4.45 27.89 -2.51
C ALA A 110 4.96 28.52 -3.84
N GLY A 111 4.18 28.42 -4.92
CA GLY A 111 4.51 28.99 -6.23
C GLY A 111 5.42 28.09 -7.10
N LEU A 112 5.62 26.84 -6.73
CA LEU A 112 6.38 25.90 -7.55
C LEU A 112 5.54 25.36 -8.70
N SER A 113 6.13 25.34 -9.89
CA SER A 113 5.50 24.76 -11.10
C SER A 113 5.85 23.28 -11.18
N VAL A 114 5.24 22.48 -10.32
CA VAL A 114 5.41 21.02 -10.27
C VAL A 114 4.10 20.31 -10.55
N THR A 115 4.19 19.15 -11.18
CA THR A 115 3.04 18.28 -11.44
C THR A 115 2.95 17.18 -10.38
N LEU A 116 1.79 16.55 -10.25
CA LEU A 116 1.65 15.38 -9.38
C LEU A 116 2.61 14.23 -9.81
N ASN A 117 2.80 14.06 -11.12
CA ASN A 117 3.76 13.08 -11.64
C ASN A 117 5.21 13.39 -11.21
N ASP A 118 5.59 14.67 -11.10
CA ASP A 118 6.93 15.03 -10.60
C ASP A 118 7.08 14.65 -9.12
N ILE A 119 6.03 14.86 -8.32
CA ILE A 119 5.97 14.40 -6.92
C ILE A 119 6.09 12.86 -6.87
N GLY A 120 5.27 12.14 -7.63
CA GLY A 120 5.27 10.68 -7.68
C GLY A 120 6.61 10.09 -8.11
N LYS A 121 7.22 10.64 -9.16
CA LYS A 121 8.55 10.24 -9.64
C LYS A 121 9.65 10.49 -8.59
N THR A 122 9.58 11.65 -7.90
CA THR A 122 10.53 11.97 -6.82
C THR A 122 10.36 11.01 -5.66
N PHE A 123 9.13 10.70 -5.30
CA PHE A 123 8.80 9.73 -4.26
C PHE A 123 9.35 8.34 -4.60
N GLN A 124 9.16 7.90 -5.84
CA GLN A 124 9.72 6.64 -6.32
C GLN A 124 11.26 6.65 -6.33
N TYR A 125 11.88 7.77 -6.69
CA TYR A 125 13.34 7.90 -6.60
C TYR A 125 13.83 7.79 -5.17
N ALA A 126 13.15 8.41 -4.22
CA ALA A 126 13.48 8.33 -2.79
C ALA A 126 13.46 6.88 -2.25
N GLN A 127 12.58 6.04 -2.80
CA GLN A 127 12.45 4.63 -2.39
C GLN A 127 13.52 3.69 -2.91
N ARG A 128 14.45 4.11 -3.73
CA ARG A 128 15.46 3.21 -4.32
C ARG A 128 16.27 2.44 -3.30
N SER A 129 16.38 2.93 -2.07
CA SER A 129 17.01 2.21 -0.96
C SER A 129 16.20 0.97 -0.55
N PHE A 130 14.87 1.01 -0.69
CA PHE A 130 13.96 -0.06 -0.32
C PHE A 130 13.63 -0.97 -1.50
N THR A 131 13.65 -0.46 -2.73
CA THR A 131 13.27 -1.18 -3.95
C THR A 131 14.40 -1.99 -4.59
N LYS A 132 15.41 -2.36 -3.83
CA LYS A 132 16.49 -3.29 -4.29
C LYS A 132 15.96 -4.63 -4.82
N PHE A 133 14.71 -4.94 -4.54
CA PHE A 133 14.02 -6.16 -4.97
C PHE A 133 13.37 -6.04 -6.36
N PHE A 134 13.29 -4.81 -6.91
CA PHE A 134 12.72 -4.57 -8.23
C PHE A 134 13.79 -4.02 -9.16
N ASP A 135 13.91 -4.62 -10.32
CA ASP A 135 14.51 -3.93 -11.46
C ASP A 135 13.72 -2.63 -11.65
N ASP A 136 14.41 -1.53 -11.90
CA ASP A 136 13.83 -0.18 -11.93
C ASP A 136 12.66 -0.11 -12.94
N PRO A 137 11.39 -0.28 -12.52
CA PRO A 137 10.26 -0.44 -13.45
C PRO A 137 9.90 0.87 -14.14
N VAL A 138 10.37 2.00 -13.62
CA VAL A 138 10.24 3.32 -14.26
C VAL A 138 11.61 3.81 -14.70
N PRO A 139 11.74 4.27 -15.97
CA PRO A 139 13.01 4.78 -16.48
C PRO A 139 13.62 5.77 -15.50
N SER A 140 14.91 5.55 -15.19
CA SER A 140 15.63 6.35 -14.21
C SER A 140 15.53 7.84 -14.56
N LEU A 141 14.90 8.60 -13.67
CA LEU A 141 14.84 10.05 -13.75
C LEU A 141 16.26 10.61 -13.64
N ARG A 142 16.61 11.46 -14.56
CA ARG A 142 17.83 12.24 -14.43
C ARG A 142 17.63 13.20 -13.26
N ARG A 143 18.65 13.34 -12.42
CA ARG A 143 18.62 14.19 -11.23
C ARG A 143 18.19 15.64 -11.51
N ASN A 144 18.37 16.09 -12.76
CA ASN A 144 18.00 17.43 -13.22
C ASN A 144 16.49 17.64 -13.47
N ASP A 145 15.72 16.56 -13.48
CA ASP A 145 14.27 16.60 -13.69
C ASP A 145 13.52 16.56 -12.34
N LEU A 146 14.25 16.64 -11.22
CA LEU A 146 13.71 16.54 -9.88
C LEU A 146 13.35 17.92 -9.29
N LEU A 147 12.57 17.89 -8.21
CA LEU A 147 12.12 19.04 -7.45
C LEU A 147 13.28 19.91 -6.89
N PRO A 148 13.00 21.15 -6.44
CA PRO A 148 13.95 21.95 -5.68
C PRO A 148 14.55 21.15 -4.51
N SER A 149 15.83 21.42 -4.16
CA SER A 149 16.60 20.58 -3.24
C SER A 149 15.92 20.37 -1.87
N ALA A 150 15.32 21.41 -1.31
CA ALA A 150 14.64 21.33 -0.02
C ALA A 150 13.38 20.42 -0.09
N LEU A 151 12.60 20.54 -1.16
CA LEU A 151 11.45 19.67 -1.36
C LEU A 151 11.87 18.22 -1.67
N LEU A 152 13.00 18.04 -2.36
CA LEU A 152 13.57 16.71 -2.59
C LEU A 152 14.00 16.05 -1.26
N GLU A 153 14.70 16.78 -0.38
CA GLU A 153 15.05 16.29 0.95
C GLU A 153 13.82 15.95 1.78
N PHE A 154 12.81 16.81 1.74
CA PHE A 154 11.52 16.54 2.38
C PHE A 154 10.90 15.24 1.86
N MET A 155 10.85 15.03 0.55
CA MET A 155 10.30 13.84 -0.06
C MET A 155 11.07 12.57 0.30
N GLN A 156 12.40 12.66 0.44
CA GLN A 156 13.21 11.53 0.90
C GLN A 156 12.86 11.14 2.35
N HIS A 157 12.85 12.12 3.26
CA HIS A 157 12.46 11.87 4.65
C HIS A 157 11.00 11.40 4.78
N PHE A 158 10.10 11.97 3.98
CA PHE A 158 8.71 11.55 3.95
C PHE A 158 8.59 10.08 3.53
N SER A 159 9.25 9.67 2.45
CA SER A 159 9.26 8.30 1.98
C SER A 159 9.78 7.32 3.03
N ASP A 160 10.94 7.63 3.62
CA ASP A 160 11.57 6.81 4.65
C ASP A 160 10.68 6.70 5.91
N THR A 161 10.09 7.82 6.31
CA THR A 161 9.23 7.90 7.51
C THR A 161 7.94 7.13 7.31
N TRP A 162 7.28 7.29 6.16
CA TRP A 162 6.05 6.58 5.85
C TRP A 162 6.27 5.07 5.82
N PHE A 163 7.31 4.64 5.11
CA PHE A 163 7.67 3.22 5.06
C PHE A 163 8.02 2.66 6.45
N SER A 164 8.81 3.42 7.25
CA SER A 164 9.17 3.00 8.60
C SER A 164 7.97 2.87 9.52
N GLY A 165 6.98 3.77 9.41
CA GLY A 165 5.74 3.68 10.18
C GLY A 165 4.90 2.45 9.82
N LEU A 166 4.82 2.12 8.52
CA LEU A 166 4.20 0.89 8.04
C LEU A 166 4.92 -0.35 8.59
N HIS A 167 6.25 -0.37 8.51
CA HIS A 167 7.08 -1.48 8.98
C HIS A 167 6.98 -1.67 10.51
N ASP A 168 6.93 -0.57 11.28
CA ASP A 168 6.71 -0.63 12.73
C ASP A 168 5.38 -1.30 13.07
N PHE A 169 4.33 -1.01 12.31
CA PHE A 169 3.06 -1.71 12.47
C PHE A 169 3.21 -3.20 12.23
N THR A 170 3.76 -3.59 11.07
CA THR A 170 3.87 -4.99 10.67
C THR A 170 4.68 -5.82 11.68
N THR A 171 5.81 -5.28 12.15
CA THR A 171 6.69 -5.94 13.13
C THR A 171 6.11 -5.96 14.56
N SER A 172 5.21 -5.02 14.89
CA SER A 172 4.54 -4.98 16.20
C SER A 172 3.44 -6.04 16.37
N MET A 173 3.05 -6.69 15.27
CA MET A 173 1.94 -7.64 15.30
C MET A 173 2.38 -8.98 15.90
N PRO A 174 1.55 -9.58 16.79
CA PRO A 174 1.93 -10.79 17.53
C PRO A 174 1.99 -12.06 16.67
N ILE A 175 1.58 -11.97 15.41
CA ILE A 175 1.57 -13.08 14.46
C ILE A 175 2.81 -12.92 13.60
N CYS A 176 3.95 -13.30 14.16
CA CYS A 176 5.24 -13.05 13.55
C CYS A 176 5.44 -13.80 12.24
N VAL A 177 5.43 -13.07 11.17
CA VAL A 177 6.38 -13.26 10.08
C VAL A 177 7.77 -12.87 10.61
N SER A 178 8.82 -13.46 10.08
CA SER A 178 10.17 -12.96 10.36
C SER A 178 10.28 -11.50 9.90
N ASP A 179 11.19 -10.71 10.48
CA ASP A 179 11.41 -9.32 10.06
C ASP A 179 11.69 -9.22 8.55
N GLU A 180 12.37 -10.23 7.98
CA GLU A 180 12.64 -10.31 6.54
C GLU A 180 11.35 -10.52 5.72
N GLU A 181 10.43 -11.36 6.17
CA GLU A 181 9.14 -11.57 5.52
C GLU A 181 8.24 -10.34 5.65
N ALA A 182 8.20 -9.71 6.83
CA ALA A 182 7.48 -8.47 7.07
C ALA A 182 7.99 -7.36 6.14
N LEU A 183 9.30 -7.15 6.09
CA LEU A 183 9.93 -6.17 5.22
C LEU A 183 9.61 -6.44 3.75
N SER A 184 9.66 -7.69 3.31
CA SER A 184 9.34 -8.07 1.93
C SER A 184 7.89 -7.72 1.56
N LEU A 185 6.92 -8.01 2.42
CA LEU A 185 5.51 -7.71 2.18
C LEU A 185 5.26 -6.19 2.13
N ASP A 186 5.86 -5.44 3.05
CA ASP A 186 5.73 -3.99 3.13
C ASP A 186 6.35 -3.32 1.89
N VAL A 187 7.55 -3.73 1.48
CA VAL A 187 8.22 -3.22 0.27
C VAL A 187 7.36 -3.42 -0.96
N TYR A 188 6.78 -4.60 -1.15
CA TYR A 188 5.93 -4.87 -2.29
C TYR A 188 4.66 -4.02 -2.31
N SER A 189 3.98 -3.90 -1.17
CA SER A 189 2.76 -3.08 -1.07
C SER A 189 3.05 -1.62 -1.38
N TYR A 190 4.14 -1.11 -0.85
CA TYR A 190 4.54 0.27 -0.95
C TYR A 190 5.03 0.64 -2.37
N ALA A 191 5.88 -0.19 -2.96
CA ALA A 191 6.45 0.08 -4.27
C ALA A 191 5.39 0.18 -5.37
N LEU A 192 4.40 -0.71 -5.40
CA LEU A 192 3.37 -0.69 -6.43
C LEU A 192 2.54 0.59 -6.39
N ASN A 193 2.15 1.05 -5.20
CA ASN A 193 1.37 2.29 -5.05
C ASN A 193 2.15 3.51 -5.49
N THR A 194 3.43 3.58 -5.19
CA THR A 194 4.27 4.72 -5.59
C THR A 194 4.55 4.76 -7.09
N ILE A 195 4.64 3.61 -7.72
CA ILE A 195 4.70 3.52 -9.17
C ILE A 195 3.41 4.10 -9.78
N ALA A 196 2.24 3.73 -9.24
CA ALA A 196 0.96 4.26 -9.72
C ALA A 196 0.92 5.80 -9.63
N ILE A 197 1.38 6.39 -8.52
CA ILE A 197 1.45 7.86 -8.34
C ILE A 197 2.37 8.51 -9.39
N ALA A 198 3.46 7.84 -9.78
CA ALA A 198 4.41 8.37 -10.75
C ALA A 198 3.90 8.38 -12.19
N VAL A 199 2.89 7.57 -12.52
CA VAL A 199 2.45 7.36 -13.93
C VAL A 199 0.98 7.69 -14.19
N LYS A 200 0.12 7.71 -13.17
CA LYS A 200 -1.31 8.03 -13.28
C LYS A 200 -1.60 9.50 -13.04
N THR A 201 -2.70 9.99 -13.59
CA THR A 201 -3.24 11.31 -13.26
C THR A 201 -3.94 11.29 -11.91
N LYS A 202 -4.22 12.49 -11.34
CA LYS A 202 -4.98 12.60 -10.08
C LYS A 202 -6.37 11.97 -10.22
N GLU A 203 -7.05 12.24 -11.33
CA GLU A 203 -8.40 11.74 -11.61
C GLU A 203 -8.43 10.20 -11.71
N GLU A 204 -7.42 9.59 -12.33
CA GLU A 204 -7.29 8.13 -12.39
C GLU A 204 -7.06 7.52 -11.01
N LEU A 205 -6.20 8.12 -10.18
CA LEU A 205 -5.94 7.66 -8.82
C LEU A 205 -7.17 7.82 -7.91
N GLU A 206 -7.88 8.94 -8.01
CA GLU A 206 -9.15 9.16 -7.30
C GLU A 206 -10.23 8.16 -7.74
N GLN A 207 -10.28 7.82 -9.03
CA GLN A 207 -11.21 6.81 -9.53
C GLN A 207 -10.85 5.41 -9.04
N ASP A 208 -9.55 5.06 -9.00
CA ASP A 208 -9.08 3.80 -8.43
C ASP A 208 -9.46 3.69 -6.95
N THR A 209 -9.27 4.77 -6.17
CA THR A 209 -9.68 4.83 -4.77
C THR A 209 -11.19 4.62 -4.62
N LYS A 210 -12.01 5.29 -5.43
CA LYS A 210 -13.48 5.13 -5.43
C LYS A 210 -13.90 3.70 -5.79
N ASN A 211 -13.22 3.09 -6.75
CA ASN A 211 -13.52 1.72 -7.18
C ASN A 211 -13.13 0.68 -6.12
N ALA A 212 -12.05 0.94 -5.37
CA ALA A 212 -11.55 0.05 -4.33
C ALA A 212 -12.25 0.27 -2.97
N ALA A 213 -12.73 1.49 -2.70
CA ALA A 213 -13.39 1.83 -1.44
C ALA A 213 -14.83 1.33 -1.44
N THR A 214 -15.19 0.60 -0.40
CA THR A 214 -16.57 0.27 -0.08
C THR A 214 -17.04 1.12 1.09
N LYS A 215 -18.31 1.54 1.09
CA LYS A 215 -18.87 2.34 2.19
C LYS A 215 -18.71 1.62 3.53
N GLY A 216 -18.13 2.29 4.50
CA GLY A 216 -17.76 1.72 5.80
C GLY A 216 -16.62 0.70 5.72
N GLY A 217 -15.89 0.65 4.59
CA GLY A 217 -14.79 -0.28 4.35
C GLY A 217 -13.47 0.14 4.98
N ILE A 218 -12.46 -0.68 4.75
CA ILE A 218 -11.13 -0.51 5.34
C ILE A 218 -10.40 0.66 4.69
N LEU A 219 -10.49 0.80 3.36
CA LEU A 219 -9.84 1.89 2.63
C LEU A 219 -10.47 3.24 2.97
N GLU A 220 -11.81 3.32 3.03
CA GLU A 220 -12.50 4.55 3.43
C GLU A 220 -12.02 5.01 4.82
N ARG A 221 -11.93 4.09 5.79
CA ARG A 221 -11.42 4.42 7.14
C ARG A 221 -9.97 4.90 7.12
N GLY A 222 -9.11 4.31 6.29
CA GLY A 222 -7.73 4.76 6.13
C GLY A 222 -7.63 6.18 5.58
N VAL A 223 -8.44 6.51 4.57
CA VAL A 223 -8.51 7.85 3.97
C VAL A 223 -9.08 8.86 4.98
N GLU A 224 -10.15 8.51 5.71
CA GLU A 224 -10.69 9.35 6.78
C GLU A 224 -9.63 9.67 7.84
N TYR A 225 -8.91 8.65 8.32
CA TYR A 225 -7.84 8.84 9.31
C TYR A 225 -6.76 9.81 8.78
N PHE A 226 -6.38 9.69 7.51
CA PHE A 226 -5.42 10.60 6.90
C PHE A 226 -5.87 12.06 7.01
N TYR A 227 -7.09 12.36 6.60
CA TYR A 227 -7.63 13.72 6.65
C TYR A 227 -7.86 14.24 8.07
N GLU A 228 -8.22 13.35 9.01
CA GLU A 228 -8.43 13.72 10.42
C GLU A 228 -7.13 14.00 11.17
N VAL A 229 -6.04 13.29 10.84
CA VAL A 229 -4.84 13.23 11.72
C VAL A 229 -3.56 13.71 11.03
N ILE A 230 -3.38 13.45 9.73
CA ILE A 230 -2.09 13.61 9.05
C ILE A 230 -2.06 14.84 8.13
N GLU A 231 -3.11 15.05 7.34
CA GLU A 231 -3.16 15.98 6.21
C GLU A 231 -2.69 17.39 6.55
N SER A 232 -3.26 17.98 7.60
CA SER A 232 -3.01 19.38 7.95
C SER A 232 -1.54 19.67 8.27
N GLU A 233 -0.91 18.83 9.08
CA GLU A 233 0.50 19.02 9.46
C GLU A 233 1.43 18.66 8.31
N LEU A 234 1.13 17.60 7.55
CA LEU A 234 1.88 17.25 6.35
C LEU A 234 1.90 18.40 5.33
N GLY A 235 0.74 19.01 5.08
CA GLY A 235 0.62 20.16 4.18
C GLY A 235 1.44 21.38 4.64
N ASN A 236 1.43 21.67 5.94
CA ASN A 236 2.22 22.76 6.53
C ASN A 236 3.72 22.52 6.40
N GLN A 237 4.20 21.32 6.69
CA GLN A 237 5.62 20.98 6.60
C GLN A 237 6.08 20.91 5.13
N ALA A 238 5.26 20.37 4.23
CA ALA A 238 5.54 20.37 2.80
C ALA A 238 5.61 21.78 2.21
N PHE A 239 4.72 22.68 2.63
CA PHE A 239 4.76 24.09 2.24
C PHE A 239 6.03 24.78 2.75
N SER A 240 6.42 24.53 4.01
CA SER A 240 7.67 25.05 4.59
C SER A 240 8.89 24.58 3.78
N ALA A 241 8.95 23.31 3.45
CA ALA A 241 10.04 22.74 2.62
C ALA A 241 10.05 23.36 1.21
N ALA A 242 8.87 23.56 0.60
CA ALA A 242 8.75 24.17 -0.72
C ALA A 242 9.20 25.67 -0.72
N CYS A 243 9.13 26.35 0.43
CA CYS A 243 9.62 27.72 0.65
C CYS A 243 11.07 27.79 1.19
N ASP A 244 11.80 26.67 1.19
CA ASP A 244 13.16 26.55 1.73
C ASP A 244 13.25 26.86 3.24
N HIS A 245 12.18 26.58 3.98
CA HIS A 245 12.14 26.74 5.43
C HIS A 245 12.44 25.41 6.14
N GLN A 246 12.92 25.52 7.38
CA GLN A 246 13.21 24.34 8.22
C GLN A 246 11.93 23.61 8.62
N ILE A 247 12.00 22.27 8.59
CA ILE A 247 10.97 21.39 9.10
C ILE A 247 11.03 21.36 10.63
N SER A 248 9.87 21.26 11.29
CA SER A 248 9.80 21.17 12.75
C SER A 248 10.58 19.96 13.27
N SER A 249 11.38 20.17 14.31
CA SER A 249 12.06 19.06 15.00
C SER A 249 11.02 18.13 15.61
N GLY A 250 11.18 16.84 15.43
CA GLY A 250 10.21 15.83 15.91
C GLY A 250 9.03 15.55 14.99
N TYR A 251 8.85 16.31 13.90
CA TYR A 251 7.78 16.05 12.93
C TYR A 251 7.84 14.63 12.36
N TRP A 252 9.02 14.18 11.99
CA TRP A 252 9.19 12.85 11.39
C TRP A 252 8.85 11.71 12.34
N GLU A 253 9.16 11.84 13.62
CA GLU A 253 8.77 10.87 14.65
C GLU A 253 7.26 10.84 14.84
N THR A 254 6.63 12.00 14.82
CA THR A 254 5.18 12.13 14.89
C THR A 254 4.51 11.49 13.68
N LEU A 255 4.97 11.80 12.46
CA LEU A 255 4.44 11.22 11.23
C LEU A 255 4.61 9.69 11.22
N ARG A 256 5.78 9.18 11.62
CA ARG A 256 6.02 7.73 11.73
C ARG A 256 5.02 7.05 12.65
N SER A 257 4.76 7.63 13.81
CA SER A 257 3.76 7.13 14.76
C SER A 257 2.33 7.18 14.20
N GLN A 258 1.99 8.26 13.48
CA GLN A 258 0.69 8.43 12.83
C GLN A 258 0.47 7.40 11.72
N VAL A 259 1.48 7.11 10.90
CA VAL A 259 1.41 6.08 9.85
C VAL A 259 1.27 4.67 10.45
N CYS A 260 2.00 4.37 11.54
CA CYS A 260 1.81 3.13 12.29
C CYS A 260 0.36 3.00 12.81
N SER A 261 -0.20 4.10 13.33
CA SER A 261 -1.58 4.14 13.82
C SER A 261 -2.61 4.03 12.69
N LEU A 262 -2.36 4.64 11.53
CA LEU A 262 -3.17 4.46 10.31
C LEU A 262 -3.28 2.98 9.92
N SER A 263 -2.15 2.27 9.91
CA SER A 263 -2.11 0.84 9.61
C SER A 263 -2.90 0.02 10.64
N ARG A 264 -2.80 0.40 11.90
CA ARG A 264 -3.55 -0.23 13.00
C ARG A 264 -5.05 -0.02 12.88
N GLU A 265 -5.50 1.19 12.58
CA GLU A 265 -6.91 1.49 12.31
C GLU A 265 -7.47 0.65 11.15
N ALA A 266 -6.72 0.54 10.05
CA ALA A 266 -7.08 -0.31 8.92
C ALA A 266 -7.19 -1.79 9.33
N TYR A 267 -6.26 -2.29 10.12
CA TYR A 267 -6.27 -3.66 10.63
C TYR A 267 -7.46 -3.92 11.56
N GLU A 268 -7.70 -3.05 12.54
CA GLU A 268 -8.82 -3.17 13.48
C GLU A 268 -10.17 -3.09 12.77
N ARG A 269 -10.27 -2.22 11.75
CA ARG A 269 -11.47 -2.16 10.92
C ARG A 269 -11.70 -3.48 10.17
N SER A 270 -10.64 -4.10 9.66
CA SER A 270 -10.75 -5.40 8.98
C SER A 270 -11.21 -6.51 9.94
N LEU A 271 -10.70 -6.54 11.17
CA LEU A 271 -11.15 -7.48 12.21
C LEU A 271 -12.63 -7.31 12.55
N ASN A 272 -13.09 -6.08 12.71
CA ASN A 272 -14.48 -5.78 13.01
C ASN A 272 -15.44 -6.23 11.90
N LEU A 273 -15.00 -6.13 10.64
CA LEU A 273 -15.78 -6.61 9.48
C LEU A 273 -15.78 -8.14 9.35
N THR A 274 -14.79 -8.84 9.93
CA THR A 274 -14.75 -10.31 9.92
C THR A 274 -15.56 -10.93 11.08
N SER A 275 -15.87 -10.15 12.12
CA SER A 275 -16.54 -10.62 13.34
C SER A 275 -18.07 -10.61 13.23
N HIS A 276 -18.63 -10.12 12.14
CA HIS A 276 -20.07 -10.06 11.85
C HIS A 276 -20.42 -10.86 10.60
#